data_9eb2243f978d1fd17f71ce21cc92146d
#
_entry.id   9eb2243f978d1fd17f71ce21cc92146d
#
_cell.length_a   1.000
_cell.length_b   1.000
_cell.length_c   1.000
_cell.angle_alpha   90.00
_cell.angle_beta   90.00
_cell.angle_gamma   90.00
#
_symmetry.space_group_name_H-M   'P 1'
#
loop_
_entity.id
_entity.type
_entity.pdbx_description
1 polymer ?
#
loop_
_entity_poly.entity_id
_entity_poly.type
_entity_poly.pdbx_seq_one_letter_code
_entity_poly.pdbx_strand_id
1 'polypeptide(L)'
;MKATTSRCVGLIGLTVIVLAGARPAPAYTGQALAGKTKVTIEQARAIALKAHPGRITDEELEREGGGSGLRYSFDIKNGAVTREVGVDARTGRVLENKAEGPNPD
;
A
#
# COMPACT_ATOMS: atom_id res chain seq x y z
N MET A 1 35.68 37.63 -8.32
CA MET A 1 35.38 37.20 -8.39
C MET A 1 35.00 36.15 -8.34
N LYS A 2 35.00 36.25 -8.04
CA LYS A 2 34.69 35.45 -8.06
C LYS A 2 33.96 34.64 -7.82
N ALA A 3 33.72 34.79 -7.60
CA ALA A 3 33.07 34.16 -7.37
C ALA A 3 32.53 33.35 -7.60
N THR A 4 32.62 33.33 -7.64
CA THR A 4 32.12 32.69 -7.85
C THR A 4 31.79 31.63 -7.75
N THR A 5 31.90 31.65 -7.58
CA THR A 5 31.64 30.87 -7.49
C THR A 5 31.03 30.06 -7.19
N SER A 6 31.00 30.03 -7.01
CA SER A 6 30.48 29.27 -6.64
C SER A 6 29.52 28.76 -6.67
N ARG A 7 29.23 28.87 -6.79
CA ARG A 7 28.34 28.47 -6.74
C ARG A 7 27.98 27.36 -7.06
N CYS A 8 27.92 27.24 -7.21
CA CYS A 8 27.56 26.38 -7.57
C CYS A 8 27.47 25.34 -7.06
N VAL A 9 27.91 25.48 -6.76
CA VAL A 9 28.12 24.61 -6.11
C VAL A 9 27.11 24.08 -5.53
N GLY A 10 26.70 24.67 -4.96
CA GLY A 10 25.75 24.20 -4.20
C GLY A 10 24.82 23.43 -4.83
N LEU A 11 24.53 23.72 -5.84
CA LEU A 11 23.61 23.08 -6.47
C LEU A 11 23.75 21.74 -6.45
N ILE A 12 24.80 21.35 -6.50
CA ILE A 12 25.03 20.08 -6.51
C ILE A 12 24.38 19.30 -5.56
N GLY A 13 24.33 19.70 -4.44
CA GLY A 13 23.77 18.91 -3.41
C GLY A 13 22.42 18.48 -3.69
N LEU A 14 21.74 19.21 -4.45
CA LEU A 14 20.43 18.87 -4.74
C LEU A 14 20.25 17.56 -5.29
N THR A 15 21.04 17.17 -6.11
CA THR A 15 20.89 15.95 -6.78
C THR A 15 20.86 14.80 -5.89
N VAL A 16 21.69 14.85 -4.94
CA VAL A 16 21.82 13.78 -4.03
C VAL A 16 20.57 13.54 -3.26
N ILE A 17 19.95 14.61 -2.86
CA ILE A 17 18.78 14.53 -2.09
C ILE A 17 17.70 13.72 -2.74
N VAL A 18 17.57 13.85 -3.99
CA VAL A 18 16.55 13.15 -4.68
C VAL A 18 16.71 11.67 -4.57
N LEU A 19 17.91 11.20 -4.64
CA LEU A 19 18.12 9.79 -4.59
C LEU A 19 17.76 9.20 -3.27
N ALA A 20 17.87 9.96 -2.25
CA ALA A 20 17.61 9.46 -0.92
C ALA A 20 16.18 8.95 -0.78
N GLY A 21 15.28 9.42 -1.58
CA GLY A 21 13.92 8.97 -1.47
C GLY A 21 13.57 7.81 -2.37
N ALA A 22 14.51 7.36 -3.15
CA ALA A 22 14.20 6.34 -4.12
C ALA A 22 14.29 4.95 -3.53
N ARG A 23 13.33 4.58 -2.74
CA ARG A 23 13.29 3.25 -2.17
C ARG A 23 12.14 2.47 -2.74
N PRO A 24 12.32 1.17 -2.99
CA PRO A 24 11.24 0.37 -3.50
C PRO A 24 10.17 0.20 -2.42
N ALA A 25 8.96 0.06 -2.84
CA ALA A 25 7.87 -0.21 -1.92
C ALA A 25 8.04 -1.61 -1.35
N PRO A 26 7.56 -1.87 -0.13
CA PRO A 26 7.61 -3.20 0.43
C PRO A 26 6.84 -4.18 -0.45
N ALA A 27 7.34 -5.38 -0.56
CA ALA A 27 6.67 -6.41 -1.33
C ALA A 27 5.45 -6.93 -0.58
N TYR A 28 4.47 -7.40 -1.31
CA TYR A 28 3.29 -8.05 -0.76
C TYR A 28 2.92 -9.22 -1.66
N THR A 29 2.12 -10.14 -1.16
CA THR A 29 1.75 -11.33 -1.91
C THR A 29 0.90 -10.93 -3.12
N GLY A 30 1.24 -11.49 -4.26
CA GLY A 30 0.50 -11.20 -5.49
C GLY A 30 0.93 -9.96 -6.22
N GLN A 31 2.07 -9.37 -5.85
CA GLN A 31 2.55 -8.14 -6.46
C GLN A 31 2.67 -8.23 -7.98
N ALA A 32 2.82 -9.43 -8.52
CA ALA A 32 2.89 -9.61 -9.96
C ALA A 32 1.61 -9.18 -10.67
N LEU A 33 0.50 -9.08 -9.95
CA LEU A 33 -0.78 -8.64 -10.52
C LEU A 33 -0.93 -7.12 -10.50
N ALA A 34 0.05 -6.41 -9.93
CA ALA A 34 -0.10 -4.96 -9.73
C ALA A 34 -0.35 -4.17 -11.00
N GLY A 35 0.12 -4.66 -12.13
CA GLY A 35 -0.12 -3.96 -13.40
C GLY A 35 -1.56 -4.03 -13.89
N LYS A 36 -2.40 -4.83 -13.25
CA LYS A 36 -3.78 -5.01 -13.68
C LYS A 36 -4.78 -4.25 -12.80
N THR A 37 -4.29 -3.51 -11.84
CA THR A 37 -5.17 -2.78 -10.92
C THR A 37 -5.37 -1.35 -11.39
N LYS A 38 -6.44 -0.71 -10.91
CA LYS A 38 -6.65 0.72 -11.10
C LYS A 38 -6.52 1.45 -9.78
N VAL A 39 -6.60 0.71 -8.67
CA VAL A 39 -6.41 1.24 -7.33
C VAL A 39 -5.04 0.76 -6.89
N THR A 40 -4.19 1.66 -6.43
CA THR A 40 -2.86 1.28 -5.96
C THR A 40 -2.98 0.64 -4.59
N ILE A 41 -1.92 -0.07 -4.16
CA ILE A 41 -1.96 -0.68 -2.84
C ILE A 41 -2.01 0.39 -1.76
N GLU A 42 -1.39 1.55 -1.98
CA GLU A 42 -1.45 2.64 -1.02
C GLU A 42 -2.88 3.17 -0.87
N GLN A 43 -3.58 3.30 -1.99
CA GLN A 43 -4.98 3.73 -1.96
C GLN A 43 -5.84 2.67 -1.27
N ALA A 44 -5.58 1.40 -1.56
CA ALA A 44 -6.33 0.31 -0.97
C ALA A 44 -6.11 0.25 0.54
N ARG A 45 -4.88 0.48 1.00
CA ARG A 45 -4.60 0.52 2.44
C ARG A 45 -5.42 1.60 3.12
N ALA A 46 -5.48 2.78 2.51
CA ALA A 46 -6.24 3.89 3.09
C ALA A 46 -7.73 3.54 3.17
N ILE A 47 -8.26 2.91 2.14
CA ILE A 47 -9.66 2.50 2.13
C ILE A 47 -9.91 1.46 3.21
N ALA A 48 -9.03 0.47 3.32
CA ALA A 48 -9.18 -0.59 4.29
C ALA A 48 -9.10 -0.05 5.73
N LEU A 49 -8.15 0.85 5.99
CA LEU A 49 -7.99 1.42 7.33
C LEU A 49 -9.14 2.34 7.71
N LYS A 50 -9.82 2.89 6.72
CA LYS A 50 -11.00 3.69 7.01
C LYS A 50 -12.15 2.77 7.38
N ALA A 51 -12.25 1.62 6.72
CA ALA A 51 -13.29 0.64 7.01
C ALA A 51 -13.06 -0.02 8.37
N HIS A 52 -11.81 -0.28 8.71
CA HIS A 52 -11.45 -0.87 10.00
C HIS A 52 -10.09 -0.33 10.45
N PRO A 53 -10.07 0.67 11.32
CA PRO A 53 -8.80 1.22 11.81
C PRO A 53 -8.01 0.19 12.61
N GLY A 54 -6.70 0.25 12.48
CA GLY A 54 -5.82 -0.65 13.21
C GLY A 54 -4.47 -0.78 12.51
N ARG A 55 -3.80 -1.90 12.74
CA ARG A 55 -2.50 -2.16 12.16
C ARG A 55 -2.63 -3.27 11.13
N ILE A 56 -2.19 -3.00 9.92
CA ILE A 56 -2.19 -4.01 8.86
C ILE A 56 -1.10 -5.02 9.17
N THR A 57 -1.47 -6.28 9.27
CA THR A 57 -0.52 -7.35 9.57
C THR A 57 -0.26 -8.25 8.37
N ASP A 58 -1.11 -8.21 7.35
CA ASP A 58 -0.89 -8.97 6.14
C ASP A 58 -1.56 -8.29 4.98
N GLU A 59 -0.98 -8.44 3.78
CA GLU A 59 -1.48 -7.81 2.56
C GLU A 59 -1.34 -8.76 1.39
N GLU A 60 -2.40 -8.88 0.60
CA GLU A 60 -2.39 -9.71 -0.61
C GLU A 60 -3.12 -9.04 -1.73
N LEU A 61 -2.68 -9.29 -2.96
CA LEU A 61 -3.43 -8.93 -4.15
C LEU A 61 -3.73 -10.24 -4.86
N GLU A 62 -4.99 -10.53 -5.10
CA GLU A 62 -5.38 -11.83 -5.59
C GLU A 62 -6.57 -11.76 -6.51
N ARG A 63 -6.71 -12.81 -7.33
CA ARG A 63 -7.90 -12.99 -8.12
C ARG A 63 -8.90 -13.72 -7.27
N GLU A 64 -10.05 -13.13 -7.11
CA GLU A 64 -11.09 -13.74 -6.29
C GLU A 64 -12.45 -13.29 -6.79
N GLY A 65 -13.44 -14.17 -6.77
CA GLY A 65 -14.78 -13.85 -7.24
C GLY A 65 -15.39 -12.72 -6.44
N GLY A 66 -16.27 -11.98 -7.06
CA GLY A 66 -16.91 -10.82 -6.48
C GLY A 66 -16.25 -9.55 -6.98
N GLY A 67 -17.02 -8.50 -7.10
CA GLY A 67 -16.54 -7.25 -7.62
C GLY A 67 -15.94 -7.42 -9.00
N SER A 68 -14.80 -6.83 -9.24
CA SER A 68 -14.14 -6.90 -10.54
C SER A 68 -13.35 -8.18 -10.76
N GLY A 69 -13.26 -9.02 -9.75
CA GLY A 69 -12.49 -10.25 -9.84
C GLY A 69 -11.03 -10.10 -9.41
N LEU A 70 -10.64 -8.91 -9.00
CA LEU A 70 -9.28 -8.63 -8.53
C LEU A 70 -9.41 -7.85 -7.22
N ARG A 71 -8.73 -8.31 -6.19
CA ARG A 71 -8.97 -7.80 -4.84
C ARG A 71 -7.68 -7.68 -4.04
N TYR A 72 -7.57 -6.59 -3.29
CA TYR A 72 -6.59 -6.49 -2.22
C TYR A 72 -7.25 -7.01 -0.95
N SER A 73 -6.56 -7.88 -0.22
CA SER A 73 -7.03 -8.38 1.07
C SER A 73 -6.05 -7.97 2.14
N PHE A 74 -6.56 -7.44 3.23
CA PHE A 74 -5.75 -6.98 4.34
C PHE A 74 -6.23 -7.60 5.64
N ASP A 75 -5.30 -8.10 6.45
CA ASP A 75 -5.62 -8.46 7.81
C ASP A 75 -5.26 -7.25 8.64
N ILE A 76 -6.21 -6.74 9.40
CA ILE A 76 -6.02 -5.55 10.22
C ILE A 76 -6.34 -5.86 11.66
N LYS A 77 -5.35 -5.67 12.53
CA LYS A 77 -5.49 -5.97 13.94
C LYS A 77 -5.75 -4.70 14.73
N ASN A 78 -6.79 -4.75 15.56
CA ASN A 78 -7.11 -3.66 16.45
C ASN A 78 -7.40 -4.31 17.81
N GLY A 79 -6.47 -4.16 18.76
CA GLY A 79 -6.56 -4.85 20.03
C GLY A 79 -6.48 -6.35 19.82
N ALA A 80 -7.42 -7.08 20.36
CA ALA A 80 -7.45 -8.54 20.25
C ALA A 80 -8.18 -9.02 19.00
N VAL A 81 -8.74 -8.11 18.23
CA VAL A 81 -9.56 -8.47 17.08
C VAL A 81 -8.79 -8.23 15.78
N THR A 82 -8.76 -9.24 14.94
CA THR A 82 -8.23 -9.11 13.59
C THR A 82 -9.40 -9.23 12.62
N ARG A 83 -9.48 -8.33 11.68
CA ARG A 83 -10.52 -8.40 10.65
C ARG A 83 -9.85 -8.51 9.29
N GLU A 84 -10.50 -9.23 8.40
CA GLU A 84 -10.06 -9.29 7.02
C GLU A 84 -10.89 -8.29 6.24
N VAL A 85 -10.21 -7.36 5.55
CA VAL A 85 -10.88 -6.34 4.76
C VAL A 85 -10.47 -6.53 3.31
N GLY A 86 -11.44 -6.73 2.43
CA GLY A 86 -11.20 -6.90 1.01
C GLY A 86 -11.62 -5.64 0.27
N VAL A 87 -10.72 -5.13 -0.58
CA VAL A 87 -10.96 -3.92 -1.38
C VAL A 87 -10.81 -4.27 -2.85
N ASP A 88 -11.83 -3.95 -3.64
CA ASP A 88 -11.79 -4.21 -5.07
C ASP A 88 -10.63 -3.43 -5.68
N ALA A 89 -9.76 -4.12 -6.38
CA ALA A 89 -8.54 -3.52 -6.90
C ALA A 89 -8.77 -2.63 -8.13
N ARG A 90 -9.98 -2.57 -8.62
CA ARG A 90 -10.31 -1.71 -9.76
C ARG A 90 -11.27 -0.60 -9.40
N THR A 91 -12.18 -0.83 -8.46
CA THR A 91 -13.18 0.17 -8.10
C THR A 91 -12.94 0.81 -6.75
N GLY A 92 -12.18 0.16 -5.88
CA GLY A 92 -11.95 0.66 -4.53
C GLY A 92 -13.08 0.32 -3.55
N ARG A 93 -14.09 -0.45 -4.00
CA ARG A 93 -15.19 -0.79 -3.10
C ARG A 93 -14.72 -1.78 -2.06
N VAL A 94 -15.21 -1.64 -0.85
CA VAL A 94 -14.98 -2.63 0.20
C VAL A 94 -15.91 -3.80 -0.07
N LEU A 95 -15.34 -4.95 -0.35
CA LEU A 95 -16.09 -6.15 -0.68
C LEU A 95 -16.25 -7.09 0.52
N GLU A 96 -15.37 -6.94 1.50
CA GLU A 96 -15.37 -7.81 2.66
C GLU A 96 -14.84 -7.06 3.87
N ASN A 97 -15.45 -7.29 5.02
CA ASN A 97 -14.97 -6.71 6.28
C ASN A 97 -15.52 -7.60 7.38
N LYS A 98 -14.78 -8.63 7.73
CA LYS A 98 -15.28 -9.61 8.70
C LYS A 98 -14.19 -9.99 9.69
N ALA A 99 -14.62 -10.35 10.89
CA ALA A 99 -13.68 -10.78 11.92
C ALA A 99 -13.09 -12.13 11.55
N GLU A 100 -11.79 -12.26 11.81
CA GLU A 100 -11.12 -13.54 11.67
C GLU A 100 -11.54 -14.41 12.85
N GLY A 101 -11.41 -15.71 12.67
CA GLY A 101 -11.69 -16.63 13.74
C GLY A 101 -10.61 -16.57 14.82
N PRO A 102 -10.75 -17.38 15.85
CA PRO A 102 -9.79 -17.36 16.95
C PRO A 102 -8.37 -17.74 16.55
N ASN A 103 -8.20 -18.38 15.41
CA ASN A 103 -6.87 -18.73 14.93
C ASN A 103 -6.72 -18.25 13.50
N PRO A 104 -6.59 -16.94 13.31
CA PRO A 104 -6.45 -16.42 11.96
C PRO A 104 -5.09 -16.77 11.42
N ASP A 105 -5.02 -16.97 10.13
CA ASP A 105 -3.76 -17.28 9.51
C ASP A 105 -2.93 -16.08 9.21
#